data_3217f0c6721273181ca87bb12b9929ea
#
_entry.id   3217f0c6721273181ca87bb12b9929ea
#
_cell.length_a   1.000
_cell.length_b   1.000
_cell.length_c   1.000
_cell.angle_alpha   90.00
_cell.angle_beta   90.00
_cell.angle_gamma   90.00
#
_symmetry.space_group_name_H-M   'P 1'
#
loop_
_entity.id
_entity.type
_entity.pdbx_description
1 polymer ?
#
loop_
_entity_poly.entity_id
_entity_poly.type
_entity_poly.pdbx_seq_one_letter_code
_entity_poly.pdbx_strand_id
1 'polypeptide(L)'
;QSVEAGNVSLQTSGLVGGSEALFGVKANFKMGPFTLTALVSQKKAEVKEKDLGGGTISQDFVKRAYDYSINHYFLDTVYADTSSSLNLFYRYYANATPEIVQRFYVKDIEVWKSINQTLKDPNERSANAYISLPPILQGQSYPDSYRDLDIDEIPGQQVKGRFIKLQEGVDYIIHRETGYISFKTNVQDQDIIAVAYRNEGFSGTSAADDEFYGEFLEQTNAVADTTRRLVLKLVK
;
A
#
# COMPACT_ATOMS: atom_id res chain seq x y z
N GLN A 1 54.09 -30.37 19.99
CA GLN A 1 54.11 -28.98 20.45
C GLN A 1 54.05 -28.08 19.23
N SER A 2 53.13 -27.13 19.20
CA SER A 2 53.03 -26.10 18.16
C SER A 2 52.78 -24.74 18.81
N VAL A 3 53.38 -23.70 18.22
CA VAL A 3 53.15 -22.32 18.57
C VAL A 3 52.77 -21.58 17.30
N GLU A 4 51.62 -20.92 17.35
CA GLU A 4 51.09 -20.12 16.26
C GLU A 4 50.98 -18.69 16.71
N ALA A 5 51.46 -17.73 15.90
CA ALA A 5 51.39 -16.32 16.18
C ALA A 5 50.72 -15.59 15.00
N GLY A 6 49.82 -14.66 15.28
CA GLY A 6 49.05 -13.93 14.28
C GLY A 6 47.54 -13.93 14.57
N ASN A 7 46.72 -14.05 13.57
CA ASN A 7 45.28 -14.20 13.78
C ASN A 7 44.99 -15.63 14.25
N VAL A 8 44.75 -15.78 15.52
CA VAL A 8 44.47 -17.08 16.16
C VAL A 8 42.99 -17.18 16.54
N SER A 9 42.44 -18.39 16.36
CA SER A 9 41.07 -18.70 16.77
C SER A 9 41.07 -19.88 17.74
N LEU A 10 40.19 -19.84 18.72
CA LEU A 10 39.91 -20.95 19.62
C LEU A 10 38.62 -21.63 19.18
N GLN A 11 38.70 -22.88 18.72
CA GLN A 11 37.51 -23.69 18.51
C GLN A 11 37.06 -24.29 19.85
N THR A 12 35.99 -23.77 20.41
CA THR A 12 35.31 -24.36 21.56
C THR A 12 34.13 -25.20 21.09
N SER A 13 33.80 -26.25 21.83
CA SER A 13 32.62 -27.09 21.55
C SER A 13 31.36 -26.23 21.56
N GLY A 14 30.41 -26.53 20.69
CA GLY A 14 29.25 -25.71 20.27
C GLY A 14 28.29 -25.13 21.30
N LEU A 15 28.64 -25.08 22.59
CA LEU A 15 27.86 -24.42 23.64
C LEU A 15 28.33 -22.99 23.98
N VAL A 16 29.49 -22.57 23.48
CA VAL A 16 30.02 -21.22 23.72
C VAL A 16 30.24 -20.59 22.35
N GLY A 17 29.57 -19.51 22.08
CA GLY A 17 29.56 -18.82 20.78
C GLY A 17 30.94 -18.60 20.21
N GLY A 18 31.03 -18.76 18.87
CA GLY A 18 32.29 -18.80 18.11
C GLY A 18 33.21 -17.62 18.38
N SER A 19 34.48 -17.91 18.43
CA SER A 19 35.54 -16.92 18.65
C SER A 19 35.77 -16.07 17.39
N GLU A 20 35.65 -14.76 17.53
CA GLU A 20 36.23 -13.83 16.56
C GLU A 20 37.75 -14.08 16.43
N ALA A 21 38.29 -13.93 15.22
CA ALA A 21 39.71 -14.02 15.01
C ALA A 21 40.43 -12.91 15.83
N LEU A 22 41.26 -13.31 16.77
CA LEU A 22 41.98 -12.41 17.67
C LEU A 22 43.45 -12.42 17.30
N PHE A 23 44.10 -11.24 17.32
CA PHE A 23 45.54 -11.19 17.14
C PHE A 23 46.25 -11.62 18.44
N GLY A 24 47.05 -12.69 18.36
CA GLY A 24 47.64 -13.25 19.56
C GLY A 24 48.62 -14.39 19.30
N VAL A 25 48.94 -15.10 20.36
CA VAL A 25 49.81 -16.30 20.33
C VAL A 25 49.03 -17.48 20.94
N LYS A 26 48.96 -18.55 20.22
CA LYS A 26 48.36 -19.81 20.64
C LYS A 26 49.45 -20.88 20.75
N ALA A 27 49.56 -21.51 21.89
CA ALA A 27 50.50 -22.57 22.15
C ALA A 27 49.78 -23.88 22.50
N ASN A 28 50.08 -24.97 21.84
CA ASN A 28 49.54 -26.30 22.12
C ASN A 28 50.65 -27.20 22.66
N PHE A 29 50.43 -27.70 23.86
CA PHE A 29 51.32 -28.64 24.52
C PHE A 29 50.63 -29.99 24.69
N LYS A 30 51.30 -31.05 24.29
CA LYS A 30 50.80 -32.41 24.50
C LYS A 30 51.76 -33.16 25.43
N MET A 31 51.27 -33.57 26.58
CA MET A 31 52.00 -34.35 27.60
C MET A 31 51.24 -35.62 27.90
N GLY A 32 51.60 -36.72 27.24
CA GLY A 32 50.92 -37.99 27.35
C GLY A 32 49.42 -37.88 26.93
N PRO A 33 48.50 -38.27 27.78
CA PRO A 33 47.05 -38.18 27.47
C PRO A 33 46.51 -36.76 27.58
N PHE A 34 47.27 -35.80 28.11
CA PHE A 34 46.79 -34.42 28.34
C PHE A 34 47.20 -33.50 27.20
N THR A 35 46.27 -32.71 26.73
CA THR A 35 46.49 -31.63 25.76
C THR A 35 46.14 -30.31 26.46
N LEU A 36 47.13 -29.43 26.57
CA LEU A 36 46.96 -28.07 27.09
C LEU A 36 47.04 -27.07 25.93
N THR A 37 46.02 -26.26 25.77
CA THR A 37 46.00 -25.12 24.84
C THR A 37 46.03 -23.82 25.62
N ALA A 38 47.08 -23.03 25.44
CA ALA A 38 47.17 -21.69 26.01
C ALA A 38 46.99 -20.66 24.88
N LEU A 39 46.14 -19.66 25.09
CA LEU A 39 45.90 -18.57 24.15
C LEU A 39 46.09 -17.25 24.88
N VAL A 40 46.97 -16.42 24.35
CA VAL A 40 47.12 -15.02 24.75
C VAL A 40 46.75 -14.15 23.57
N SER A 41 45.67 -13.39 23.69
CA SER A 41 45.18 -12.56 22.59
C SER A 41 44.88 -11.15 23.06
N GLN A 42 45.08 -10.20 22.18
CA GLN A 42 44.70 -8.80 22.38
C GLN A 42 43.65 -8.41 21.35
N LYS A 43 42.47 -7.98 21.79
CA LYS A 43 41.48 -7.38 20.92
C LYS A 43 41.94 -5.96 20.61
N LYS A 44 42.31 -5.69 19.37
CA LYS A 44 42.57 -4.33 18.91
C LYS A 44 41.25 -3.63 18.85
N ALA A 45 40.97 -2.78 19.83
CA ALA A 45 39.79 -1.93 19.79
C ALA A 45 39.91 -0.97 18.60
N GLU A 46 39.01 -1.07 17.65
CA GLU A 46 38.86 -0.08 16.59
C GLU A 46 38.12 1.11 17.24
N VAL A 47 38.88 2.13 17.58
CA VAL A 47 38.30 3.40 18.01
C VAL A 47 37.76 4.05 16.75
N LYS A 48 36.46 3.93 16.51
CA LYS A 48 35.73 4.80 15.55
C LYS A 48 35.50 6.12 16.26
N GLU A 49 36.37 7.07 16.08
CA GLU A 49 36.09 8.46 16.39
C GLU A 49 34.97 8.92 15.48
N LYS A 50 33.75 8.97 16.00
CA LYS A 50 32.65 9.66 15.38
C LYS A 50 32.74 11.09 15.88
N ASP A 51 33.35 11.94 15.08
CA ASP A 51 33.37 13.37 15.33
C ASP A 51 31.92 13.88 15.24
N LEU A 52 31.29 14.01 16.41
CA LEU A 52 30.04 14.69 16.56
C LEU A 52 30.32 16.19 16.60
N GLY A 53 30.85 16.72 15.52
CA GLY A 53 30.88 18.13 15.29
C GLY A 53 29.45 18.64 15.39
N GLY A 54 29.15 19.42 16.43
CA GLY A 54 27.82 20.00 16.71
C GLY A 54 27.41 21.08 15.68
N GLY A 55 27.73 20.88 14.42
CA GLY A 55 27.19 21.66 13.31
C GLY A 55 25.92 20.99 12.79
N THR A 56 24.87 21.76 12.63
CA THR A 56 23.69 21.35 11.88
C THR A 56 24.16 21.03 10.47
N ILE A 57 24.34 19.74 10.14
CA ILE A 57 24.55 19.31 8.77
C ILE A 57 23.22 19.48 8.06
N SER A 58 23.05 20.58 7.35
CA SER A 58 21.95 20.75 6.42
C SER A 58 22.22 19.81 5.24
N GLN A 59 21.55 18.69 5.22
CA GLN A 59 21.59 17.79 4.06
C GLN A 59 20.38 18.13 3.20
N ASP A 60 20.64 18.63 1.99
CA ASP A 60 19.59 18.87 1.04
C ASP A 60 18.94 17.53 0.67
N PHE A 61 17.65 17.42 0.95
CA PHE A 61 16.85 16.27 0.59
C PHE A 61 16.10 16.57 -0.70
N VAL A 62 16.54 15.98 -1.80
CA VAL A 62 15.86 16.09 -3.09
C VAL A 62 15.06 14.82 -3.33
N LYS A 63 13.73 14.92 -3.33
CA LYS A 63 12.84 13.84 -3.71
C LYS A 63 12.07 14.27 -4.96
N ARG A 64 12.22 13.52 -6.04
CA ARG A 64 11.52 13.78 -7.29
C ARG A 64 10.08 13.25 -7.21
N ALA A 65 9.18 13.78 -8.01
CA ALA A 65 7.77 13.38 -7.98
C ALA A 65 7.59 11.86 -8.17
N TYR A 66 8.40 11.22 -8.99
CA TYR A 66 8.35 9.79 -9.23
C TYR A 66 9.03 8.92 -8.14
N ASP A 67 9.72 9.53 -7.18
CA ASP A 67 10.29 8.83 -6.01
C ASP A 67 9.26 8.67 -4.89
N TYR A 68 8.06 9.29 -5.04
CA TYR A 68 6.97 9.10 -4.10
C TYR A 68 6.29 7.75 -4.36
N SER A 69 5.82 7.15 -3.27
CA SER A 69 5.04 5.93 -3.38
C SER A 69 3.76 6.17 -4.19
N ILE A 70 3.54 5.33 -5.21
CA ILE A 70 2.32 5.34 -6.04
C ILE A 70 1.19 4.53 -5.41
N ASN A 71 1.03 4.62 -4.09
CA ASN A 71 0.01 3.90 -3.34
C ASN A 71 -1.21 4.76 -3.01
N HIS A 72 -1.28 5.95 -3.59
CA HIS A 72 -2.28 6.96 -3.25
C HIS A 72 -3.03 7.41 -4.50
N TYR A 73 -4.35 7.36 -4.43
CA TYR A 73 -5.21 7.69 -5.56
C TYR A 73 -6.41 8.50 -5.10
N PHE A 74 -6.83 9.46 -5.92
CA PHE A 74 -8.14 10.10 -5.76
C PHE A 74 -9.22 9.26 -6.42
N LEU A 75 -10.41 9.24 -5.85
CA LEU A 75 -11.57 8.50 -6.36
C LEU A 75 -12.05 9.02 -7.71
N ASP A 76 -11.93 10.33 -7.91
CA ASP A 76 -12.31 11.01 -9.15
C ASP A 76 -11.50 12.29 -9.33
N THR A 77 -11.57 12.86 -10.53
CA THR A 77 -10.90 14.12 -10.90
C THR A 77 -11.35 15.30 -10.05
N VAL A 78 -12.59 15.32 -9.58
CA VAL A 78 -13.11 16.37 -8.69
C VAL A 78 -12.34 16.46 -7.38
N TYR A 79 -11.85 15.36 -6.86
CA TYR A 79 -11.05 15.32 -5.64
C TYR A 79 -9.59 15.74 -5.90
N ALA A 80 -9.10 15.51 -7.10
CA ALA A 80 -7.75 15.87 -7.52
C ALA A 80 -7.63 17.33 -8.02
N ASP A 81 -8.76 18.02 -8.18
CA ASP A 81 -8.79 19.38 -8.74
C ASP A 81 -8.19 20.38 -7.75
N THR A 82 -7.06 20.96 -8.16
CA THR A 82 -6.35 22.01 -7.40
C THR A 82 -6.63 23.40 -7.92
N SER A 83 -7.29 23.55 -9.09
CA SER A 83 -7.48 24.80 -9.80
C SER A 83 -8.78 25.51 -9.45
N SER A 84 -9.77 24.80 -8.93
CA SER A 84 -11.11 25.30 -8.68
C SER A 84 -11.26 25.84 -7.26
N SER A 85 -12.34 26.59 -7.04
CA SER A 85 -12.80 26.95 -5.69
C SER A 85 -13.13 25.73 -4.82
N LEU A 86 -13.23 24.54 -5.41
CA LEU A 86 -13.46 23.30 -4.70
C LEU A 86 -12.23 22.85 -3.94
N ASN A 87 -11.08 22.70 -4.56
CA ASN A 87 -9.81 22.24 -3.98
C ASN A 87 -9.94 21.52 -2.62
N LEU A 88 -10.65 20.38 -2.60
CA LEU A 88 -11.10 19.70 -1.39
C LEU A 88 -9.94 19.30 -0.48
N PHE A 89 -8.84 18.86 -1.09
CA PHE A 89 -7.65 18.45 -0.37
C PHE A 89 -7.01 19.63 0.38
N TYR A 90 -6.86 20.78 -0.27
CA TYR A 90 -6.26 21.97 0.34
C TYR A 90 -7.15 22.54 1.44
N ARG A 91 -8.46 22.63 1.21
CA ARG A 91 -9.44 23.14 2.20
C ARG A 91 -9.43 22.31 3.48
N TYR A 92 -9.20 21.02 3.37
CA TYR A 92 -9.15 20.13 4.53
C TYR A 92 -7.81 20.18 5.25
N TYR A 93 -6.68 20.10 4.52
CA TYR A 93 -5.37 19.94 5.15
C TYR A 93 -4.58 21.23 5.38
N ALA A 94 -4.82 22.27 4.60
CA ALA A 94 -4.03 23.50 4.71
C ALA A 94 -4.68 24.58 5.60
N ASN A 95 -5.95 24.46 5.92
CA ASN A 95 -6.64 25.38 6.81
C ASN A 95 -6.42 25.00 8.26
N ALA A 96 -6.27 26.02 9.15
CA ALA A 96 -6.20 25.81 10.59
C ALA A 96 -7.45 25.11 11.17
N THR A 97 -8.60 25.33 10.52
CA THR A 97 -9.84 24.59 10.77
C THR A 97 -10.17 23.82 9.50
N PRO A 98 -10.12 22.48 9.52
CA PRO A 98 -10.47 21.65 8.36
C PRO A 98 -11.88 21.94 7.86
N GLU A 99 -12.01 22.22 6.57
CA GLU A 99 -13.29 22.48 5.94
C GLU A 99 -13.73 21.26 5.14
N ILE A 100 -14.89 20.71 5.48
CA ILE A 100 -15.48 19.56 4.82
C ILE A 100 -16.61 20.07 3.89
N VAL A 101 -16.49 19.74 2.60
CA VAL A 101 -17.56 20.03 1.64
C VAL A 101 -18.50 18.83 1.60
N GLN A 102 -19.62 18.92 2.31
CA GLN A 102 -20.56 17.82 2.55
C GLN A 102 -20.96 17.06 1.27
N ARG A 103 -21.24 17.77 0.19
CA ARG A 103 -21.62 17.14 -1.09
C ARG A 103 -20.66 16.04 -1.54
N PHE A 104 -19.37 16.21 -1.29
CA PHE A 104 -18.33 15.30 -1.72
C PHE A 104 -17.82 14.39 -0.61
N TYR A 105 -18.45 14.42 0.56
CA TYR A 105 -18.11 13.49 1.64
C TYR A 105 -18.47 12.06 1.25
N VAL A 106 -17.51 11.16 1.31
CA VAL A 106 -17.67 9.75 0.93
C VAL A 106 -18.30 8.99 2.10
N LYS A 107 -19.55 8.60 1.96
CA LYS A 107 -20.29 7.80 2.97
C LYS A 107 -19.83 6.35 2.98
N ASP A 108 -19.91 5.72 1.83
CA ASP A 108 -19.58 4.30 1.65
C ASP A 108 -18.64 4.12 0.48
N ILE A 109 -17.82 3.09 0.57
CA ILE A 109 -16.89 2.74 -0.50
C ILE A 109 -16.59 1.24 -0.51
N GLU A 110 -16.49 0.68 -1.70
CA GLU A 110 -15.87 -0.60 -1.98
C GLU A 110 -14.73 -0.40 -2.96
N VAL A 111 -13.57 -0.92 -2.63
CA VAL A 111 -12.38 -0.87 -3.49
C VAL A 111 -12.12 -2.25 -4.07
N TRP A 112 -11.88 -2.28 -5.36
CA TRP A 112 -11.72 -3.49 -6.15
C TRP A 112 -10.39 -3.47 -6.89
N LYS A 113 -9.69 -4.58 -6.86
CA LYS A 113 -8.42 -4.78 -7.57
C LYS A 113 -8.58 -5.87 -8.63
N SER A 114 -8.04 -5.65 -9.82
CA SER A 114 -8.03 -6.66 -10.88
C SER A 114 -7.23 -7.91 -10.49
N ILE A 115 -7.70 -9.07 -10.96
CA ILE A 115 -7.03 -10.35 -10.79
C ILE A 115 -6.97 -11.08 -12.13
N ASN A 116 -5.82 -11.72 -12.38
CA ASN A 116 -5.58 -12.47 -13.61
C ASN A 116 -6.00 -13.94 -13.51
N GLN A 117 -6.25 -14.43 -12.31
CA GLN A 117 -6.62 -15.81 -12.04
C GLN A 117 -7.89 -15.88 -11.19
N THR A 118 -8.73 -16.87 -11.43
CA THR A 118 -9.90 -17.14 -10.60
C THR A 118 -9.46 -17.69 -9.24
N LEU A 119 -9.75 -16.96 -8.18
CA LEU A 119 -9.41 -17.33 -6.81
C LEU A 119 -10.49 -18.19 -6.14
N LYS A 120 -11.69 -18.28 -6.73
CA LYS A 120 -12.90 -18.88 -6.13
C LYS A 120 -13.25 -18.26 -4.77
N ASP A 121 -12.96 -16.97 -4.62
CA ASP A 121 -13.25 -16.19 -3.43
C ASP A 121 -14.68 -15.61 -3.51
N PRO A 122 -15.46 -15.60 -2.42
CA PRO A 122 -16.79 -14.99 -2.40
C PRO A 122 -16.78 -13.49 -2.70
N ASN A 123 -15.64 -12.82 -2.54
CA ASN A 123 -15.44 -11.41 -2.86
C ASN A 123 -14.99 -11.17 -4.31
N GLU A 124 -14.83 -12.22 -5.11
CA GLU A 124 -14.47 -12.12 -6.52
C GLU A 124 -15.70 -11.89 -7.38
N ARG A 125 -15.65 -10.89 -8.27
CA ARG A 125 -16.71 -10.58 -9.24
C ARG A 125 -16.14 -10.22 -10.59
N SER A 126 -16.90 -10.54 -11.65
CA SER A 126 -16.71 -9.96 -12.96
C SER A 126 -17.26 -8.55 -12.97
N ALA A 127 -16.53 -7.60 -13.54
CA ALA A 127 -16.96 -6.22 -13.61
C ALA A 127 -16.49 -5.54 -14.90
N ASN A 128 -17.19 -4.45 -15.23
CA ASN A 128 -16.76 -3.46 -16.21
C ASN A 128 -16.50 -2.16 -15.46
N ALA A 129 -15.34 -1.58 -15.63
CA ALA A 129 -14.93 -0.36 -14.95
C ALA A 129 -14.75 0.79 -15.96
N TYR A 130 -15.28 1.96 -15.63
CA TYR A 130 -15.30 3.15 -16.49
C TYR A 130 -14.76 4.37 -15.76
N ILE A 131 -13.84 5.12 -16.39
CA ILE A 131 -13.34 6.36 -15.81
C ILE A 131 -14.41 7.49 -15.85
N SER A 132 -15.18 7.55 -16.91
CA SER A 132 -16.25 8.56 -17.09
C SER A 132 -17.61 8.00 -16.70
N LEU A 133 -17.68 7.33 -15.54
CA LEU A 133 -18.94 6.79 -15.04
C LEU A 133 -19.80 7.91 -14.42
N PRO A 134 -21.00 8.19 -14.94
CA PRO A 134 -21.90 9.17 -14.33
C PRO A 134 -22.48 8.66 -13.00
N PRO A 135 -22.78 9.55 -12.06
CA PRO A 135 -23.49 9.15 -10.85
C PRO A 135 -24.93 8.74 -11.15
N ILE A 136 -25.44 7.86 -10.31
CA ILE A 136 -26.85 7.52 -10.23
C ILE A 136 -27.39 7.87 -8.84
N LEU A 137 -28.67 8.15 -8.73
CA LEU A 137 -29.31 8.44 -7.45
C LEU A 137 -29.85 7.15 -6.81
N GLN A 138 -30.22 7.25 -5.55
CA GLN A 138 -30.79 6.13 -4.81
C GLN A 138 -32.00 5.52 -5.54
N GLY A 139 -32.00 4.20 -5.68
CA GLY A 139 -33.06 3.45 -6.38
C GLY A 139 -32.92 3.41 -7.90
N GLN A 140 -31.93 4.09 -8.46
CA GLN A 140 -31.57 3.96 -9.89
C GLN A 140 -30.57 2.82 -10.10
N SER A 141 -30.47 2.36 -11.34
CA SER A 141 -29.47 1.36 -11.76
C SER A 141 -28.86 1.75 -13.10
N TYR A 142 -27.62 1.33 -13.32
CA TYR A 142 -26.97 1.51 -14.63
C TYR A 142 -27.69 0.66 -15.69
N PRO A 143 -27.85 1.19 -16.93
CA PRO A 143 -28.31 0.43 -18.07
C PRO A 143 -27.47 -0.84 -18.30
N ASP A 144 -28.10 -1.87 -18.89
CA ASP A 144 -27.41 -3.15 -19.16
C ASP A 144 -26.26 -3.01 -20.13
N SER A 145 -26.24 -1.96 -20.97
CA SER A 145 -25.12 -1.66 -21.85
C SER A 145 -23.77 -1.45 -21.12
N TYR A 146 -23.82 -1.01 -19.86
CA TYR A 146 -22.60 -0.93 -19.03
C TYR A 146 -22.09 -2.31 -18.58
N ARG A 147 -22.87 -3.37 -18.75
CA ARG A 147 -22.52 -4.74 -18.36
C ARG A 147 -22.17 -5.63 -19.54
N ASP A 148 -22.14 -5.06 -20.74
CA ASP A 148 -21.88 -5.83 -21.96
C ASP A 148 -20.54 -6.58 -21.85
N LEU A 149 -20.56 -7.83 -22.28
CA LEU A 149 -19.38 -8.69 -22.35
C LEU A 149 -18.41 -8.29 -23.46
N ASP A 150 -18.95 -7.65 -24.50
CA ASP A 150 -18.23 -7.30 -25.71
C ASP A 150 -17.77 -5.84 -25.76
N ILE A 151 -17.71 -5.16 -24.59
CA ILE A 151 -17.15 -3.81 -24.55
C ILE A 151 -15.71 -3.81 -25.07
N ASP A 152 -15.38 -2.81 -25.86
CA ASP A 152 -14.00 -2.54 -26.25
C ASP A 152 -13.20 -2.09 -25.02
N GLU A 153 -12.07 -2.72 -24.78
CA GLU A 153 -11.15 -2.25 -23.74
C GLU A 153 -10.35 -1.06 -24.28
N ILE A 154 -10.46 0.08 -23.60
CA ILE A 154 -9.68 1.28 -23.91
C ILE A 154 -8.82 1.58 -22.69
N PRO A 155 -7.48 1.42 -22.78
CA PRO A 155 -6.58 1.66 -21.68
C PRO A 155 -6.83 3.02 -21.02
N GLY A 156 -6.99 3.03 -19.69
CA GLY A 156 -7.25 4.24 -18.91
C GLY A 156 -8.66 4.84 -19.06
N GLN A 157 -9.56 4.23 -19.83
CA GLN A 157 -10.94 4.72 -20.00
C GLN A 157 -11.98 3.69 -19.60
N GLN A 158 -11.88 2.47 -20.13
CA GLN A 158 -12.79 1.39 -19.81
C GLN A 158 -12.09 0.04 -19.87
N VAL A 159 -12.37 -0.79 -18.89
CA VAL A 159 -11.74 -2.10 -18.70
C VAL A 159 -12.79 -3.09 -18.26
N LYS A 160 -12.71 -4.31 -18.81
CA LYS A 160 -13.49 -5.45 -18.34
C LYS A 160 -12.57 -6.48 -17.69
N GLY A 161 -13.02 -7.14 -16.66
CA GLY A 161 -12.17 -8.14 -16.00
C GLY A 161 -12.82 -8.79 -14.80
N ARG A 162 -11.99 -9.51 -14.08
CA ARG A 162 -12.32 -10.06 -12.77
C ARG A 162 -11.63 -9.22 -11.72
N PHE A 163 -12.37 -8.93 -10.69
CA PHE A 163 -11.89 -8.08 -9.60
C PHE A 163 -12.15 -8.77 -8.26
N ILE A 164 -11.29 -8.51 -7.31
CA ILE A 164 -11.47 -8.91 -5.92
C ILE A 164 -11.72 -7.67 -5.07
N LYS A 165 -12.71 -7.73 -4.19
CA LYS A 165 -13.01 -6.68 -3.22
C LYS A 165 -11.93 -6.65 -2.15
N LEU A 166 -11.35 -5.48 -1.93
CA LEU A 166 -10.37 -5.23 -0.88
C LEU A 166 -11.05 -4.85 0.43
N GLN A 167 -10.37 -5.06 1.54
CA GLN A 167 -10.90 -4.79 2.87
C GLN A 167 -10.40 -3.45 3.40
N GLU A 168 -11.33 -2.54 3.73
CA GLU A 168 -11.02 -1.27 4.40
C GLU A 168 -10.34 -1.53 5.76
N GLY A 169 -9.30 -0.76 6.06
CA GLY A 169 -8.52 -0.91 7.28
C GLY A 169 -7.42 -1.98 7.20
N VAL A 170 -7.55 -2.97 6.33
CA VAL A 170 -6.55 -4.03 6.09
C VAL A 170 -5.70 -3.72 4.87
N ASP A 171 -6.33 -3.57 3.70
CA ASP A 171 -5.65 -3.38 2.42
C ASP A 171 -5.47 -1.89 2.08
N TYR A 172 -6.43 -1.06 2.46
CA TYR A 172 -6.42 0.36 2.19
C TYR A 172 -7.06 1.17 3.33
N ILE A 173 -6.84 2.48 3.28
CA ILE A 173 -7.48 3.49 4.12
C ILE A 173 -8.10 4.53 3.21
N ILE A 174 -9.32 4.96 3.50
CA ILE A 174 -10.01 6.05 2.81
C ILE A 174 -10.02 7.31 3.68
N HIS A 175 -9.70 8.43 3.08
CA HIS A 175 -9.89 9.78 3.62
C HIS A 175 -11.20 10.33 3.04
N ARG A 176 -12.28 10.15 3.78
CA ARG A 176 -13.66 10.37 3.30
C ARG A 176 -13.96 11.82 2.94
N GLU A 177 -13.27 12.75 3.62
CA GLU A 177 -13.42 14.18 3.44
C GLU A 177 -12.82 14.69 2.14
N THR A 178 -11.81 13.98 1.64
CA THR A 178 -11.00 14.39 0.49
C THR A 178 -11.04 13.40 -0.66
N GLY A 179 -11.80 12.30 -0.54
CA GLY A 179 -11.90 11.27 -1.58
C GLY A 179 -10.56 10.65 -1.97
N TYR A 180 -9.70 10.43 -0.99
CA TYR A 180 -8.32 10.00 -1.19
C TYR A 180 -8.09 8.62 -0.57
N ILE A 181 -7.63 7.67 -1.38
CA ILE A 181 -7.34 6.30 -0.95
C ILE A 181 -5.84 6.13 -0.77
N SER A 182 -5.45 5.51 0.32
CA SER A 182 -4.08 5.10 0.62
C SER A 182 -4.01 3.58 0.73
N PHE A 183 -3.31 2.93 -0.20
CA PHE A 183 -3.07 1.49 -0.13
C PHE A 183 -1.91 1.19 0.83
N LYS A 184 -2.05 0.14 1.64
CA LYS A 184 -1.01 -0.32 2.57
C LYS A 184 0.08 -1.14 1.87
N THR A 185 -0.22 -1.69 0.72
CA THR A 185 0.71 -2.43 -0.14
C THR A 185 0.91 -1.70 -1.45
N ASN A 186 2.06 -1.91 -2.08
CA ASN A 186 2.33 -1.28 -3.37
C ASN A 186 1.37 -1.77 -4.44
N VAL A 187 0.76 -0.80 -5.13
CA VAL A 187 -0.04 -1.05 -6.32
C VAL A 187 0.92 -1.17 -7.50
N GLN A 188 0.92 -2.34 -8.16
CA GLN A 188 1.80 -2.61 -9.30
C GLN A 188 1.29 -1.87 -10.54
N ASP A 189 2.17 -1.66 -11.52
CA ASP A 189 1.80 -0.94 -12.75
C ASP A 189 0.67 -1.63 -13.53
N GLN A 190 0.65 -2.96 -13.50
CA GLN A 190 -0.38 -3.79 -14.15
C GLN A 190 -1.68 -3.92 -13.36
N ASP A 191 -1.70 -3.52 -12.09
CA ASP A 191 -2.90 -3.58 -11.27
C ASP A 191 -3.91 -2.53 -11.75
N ILE A 192 -5.15 -2.94 -11.94
CA ILE A 192 -6.27 -2.04 -12.21
C ILE A 192 -7.06 -1.89 -10.92
N ILE A 193 -7.31 -0.64 -10.55
CA ILE A 193 -8.08 -0.29 -9.36
C ILE A 193 -9.40 0.33 -9.81
N ALA A 194 -10.48 -0.22 -9.32
CA ALA A 194 -11.83 0.30 -9.51
C ALA A 194 -12.54 0.42 -8.18
N VAL A 195 -13.57 1.25 -8.12
CA VAL A 195 -14.32 1.53 -6.89
C VAL A 195 -15.81 1.58 -7.15
N ALA A 196 -16.60 1.31 -6.11
CA ALA A 196 -17.95 1.78 -5.98
C ALA A 196 -17.99 2.68 -4.74
N TYR A 197 -18.52 3.89 -4.86
CA TYR A 197 -18.62 4.80 -3.71
C TYR A 197 -19.90 5.63 -3.76
N ARG A 198 -20.28 6.14 -2.58
CA ARG A 198 -21.46 6.98 -2.38
C ARG A 198 -21.06 8.28 -1.72
N ASN A 199 -21.46 9.39 -2.31
CA ASN A 199 -21.32 10.72 -1.76
C ASN A 199 -22.61 11.15 -1.04
N GLU A 200 -22.46 12.08 -0.09
CA GLU A 200 -23.59 12.62 0.71
C GLU A 200 -24.63 13.37 -0.11
N GLY A 201 -24.26 13.91 -1.28
CA GLY A 201 -25.18 14.76 -2.03
C GLY A 201 -25.33 16.17 -1.44
N PHE A 202 -26.30 16.93 -1.94
CA PHE A 202 -26.47 18.35 -1.62
C PHE A 202 -27.13 18.63 -0.28
N SER A 203 -28.08 17.79 0.13
CA SER A 203 -28.91 18.08 1.30
C SER A 203 -28.25 17.75 2.63
N GLY A 204 -27.28 16.81 2.64
CA GLY A 204 -26.61 16.34 3.85
C GLY A 204 -27.54 15.67 4.89
N THR A 205 -28.83 15.61 4.63
CA THR A 205 -29.86 15.09 5.55
C THR A 205 -30.77 14.06 4.92
N SER A 206 -30.82 13.99 3.59
CA SER A 206 -31.66 13.06 2.83
C SER A 206 -30.78 12.13 2.01
N ALA A 207 -31.00 10.83 2.13
CA ALA A 207 -30.33 9.86 1.27
C ALA A 207 -30.87 9.85 -0.17
N ALA A 208 -31.93 10.60 -0.46
CA ALA A 208 -32.56 10.60 -1.79
C ALA A 208 -31.71 11.29 -2.86
N ASP A 209 -30.83 12.20 -2.47
CA ASP A 209 -29.93 12.93 -3.34
C ASP A 209 -28.46 12.46 -3.24
N ASP A 210 -28.21 11.37 -2.52
CA ASP A 210 -26.92 10.73 -2.49
C ASP A 210 -26.52 10.27 -3.91
N GLU A 211 -25.30 10.57 -4.29
CA GLU A 211 -24.74 10.23 -5.59
C GLU A 211 -23.93 8.92 -5.49
N PHE A 212 -24.32 7.92 -6.27
CA PHE A 212 -23.66 6.63 -6.33
C PHE A 212 -22.81 6.51 -7.59
N TYR A 213 -21.54 6.18 -7.43
CA TYR A 213 -20.60 5.90 -8.51
C TYR A 213 -20.20 4.42 -8.47
N GLY A 214 -20.76 3.63 -9.38
CA GLY A 214 -20.59 2.18 -9.38
C GLY A 214 -21.62 1.44 -8.55
N GLU A 215 -21.57 0.13 -8.58
CA GLU A 215 -22.50 -0.78 -7.91
C GLU A 215 -21.81 -1.46 -6.73
N PHE A 216 -22.46 -1.39 -5.58
CA PHE A 216 -22.01 -2.10 -4.38
C PHE A 216 -22.43 -3.56 -4.41
N LEU A 217 -21.54 -4.44 -3.97
CA LEU A 217 -21.80 -5.88 -3.90
C LEU A 217 -23.01 -6.20 -3.00
N GLU A 218 -23.17 -5.48 -1.89
CA GLU A 218 -24.24 -5.75 -0.93
C GLU A 218 -25.61 -5.26 -1.40
N GLN A 219 -25.66 -4.24 -2.28
CA GLN A 219 -26.90 -3.68 -2.81
C GLN A 219 -27.44 -4.47 -4.00
N THR A 220 -26.56 -5.10 -4.75
CA THR A 220 -26.97 -6.05 -5.76
C THR A 220 -27.23 -7.35 -5.01
N ASN A 221 -28.40 -7.96 -5.07
CA ASN A 221 -28.64 -9.34 -4.58
C ASN A 221 -27.72 -10.36 -5.31
N ALA A 222 -26.55 -9.94 -5.70
CA ALA A 222 -25.53 -10.59 -6.50
C ALA A 222 -24.86 -11.78 -5.82
N VAL A 223 -25.20 -12.08 -4.56
CA VAL A 223 -24.86 -13.36 -3.93
C VAL A 223 -25.50 -14.52 -4.71
N ALA A 224 -26.65 -14.28 -5.39
CA ALA A 224 -27.34 -15.29 -6.18
C ALA A 224 -26.95 -15.29 -7.66
N ASP A 225 -26.47 -14.18 -8.22
CA ASP A 225 -26.14 -14.06 -9.64
C ASP A 225 -24.66 -13.67 -9.86
N THR A 226 -23.80 -14.68 -9.80
CA THR A 226 -22.37 -14.54 -10.10
C THR A 226 -22.11 -14.29 -11.60
N THR A 227 -23.14 -14.40 -12.45
CA THR A 227 -23.02 -14.18 -13.91
C THR A 227 -23.17 -12.70 -14.26
N ARG A 228 -23.85 -11.91 -13.42
CA ARG A 228 -24.04 -10.48 -13.64
C ARG A 228 -22.75 -9.73 -13.35
N ARG A 229 -22.29 -8.96 -14.33
CA ARG A 229 -21.12 -8.08 -14.16
C ARG A 229 -21.49 -6.85 -13.35
N LEU A 230 -20.61 -6.47 -12.42
CA LEU A 230 -20.72 -5.19 -11.73
C LEU A 230 -20.30 -4.04 -12.64
N VAL A 231 -20.87 -2.88 -12.41
CA VAL A 231 -20.43 -1.61 -13.01
C VAL A 231 -19.63 -0.87 -11.97
N LEU A 232 -18.36 -0.55 -12.24
CA LEU A 232 -17.45 0.09 -11.31
C LEU A 232 -16.88 1.39 -11.91
N LYS A 233 -16.47 2.29 -11.04
CA LYS A 233 -15.71 3.50 -11.39
C LYS A 233 -14.23 3.14 -11.48
N LEU A 234 -13.59 3.38 -12.62
CA LEU A 234 -12.16 3.17 -12.80
C LEU A 234 -11.37 4.30 -12.11
N VAL A 235 -10.34 3.93 -11.36
CA VAL A 235 -9.41 4.85 -10.67
C VAL A 235 -8.01 4.79 -11.28
N LYS A 236 -7.55 3.57 -11.60
CA LYS A 236 -6.25 3.30 -12.22
C LYS A 236 -6.34 2.20 -13.24
#